data_02a748800d267eb3354ca4ae1f9af333
#
_entry.id   02a748800d267eb3354ca4ae1f9af333
#
_cell.length_a   1.000
_cell.length_b   1.000
_cell.length_c   1.000
_cell.angle_alpha   90.00
_cell.angle_beta   90.00
_cell.angle_gamma   90.00
#
_symmetry.space_group_name_H-M   'P 1'
#
loop_
_entity.id
_entity.type
_entity.pdbx_description
1 polymer ?
#
loop_
_entity_poly.entity_id
_entity_poly.type
_entity_poly.pdbx_seq_one_letter_code
_entity_poly.pdbx_strand_id
1 'polypeptide(L)'
;VEFKPKKNNENNILFDFQDVKNHPFGNNIKLFISSIDKYFKFLKNHDIHIKSQNNFPHSSGIASSASSMSCLSSCLVDIESLNTKSKEDSYYMKKKSFIARLGSGSASRSIQGPITLWGSSNSYLGSSDLYAINISDDVNKVFHDYQNSILIIDPGVKKISSSIGHKLMNENPFSNTRFDLARN
;
A
#
# COMPACT_ATOMS: atom_id res chain seq x y z
N VAL A 1 -2.11 13.05 7.63
CA VAL A 1 -2.62 12.30 8.78
C VAL A 1 -2.39 13.12 10.03
N GLU A 2 -3.42 13.33 10.83
CA GLU A 2 -3.36 14.03 12.11
C GLU A 2 -3.47 13.02 13.25
N PHE A 3 -2.66 13.18 14.30
CA PHE A 3 -2.69 12.36 15.52
C PHE A 3 -2.99 13.24 16.71
N LYS A 4 -3.90 12.77 17.58
CA LYS A 4 -4.20 13.43 18.84
C LYS A 4 -4.15 12.38 19.97
N PRO A 5 -3.62 12.71 21.17
CA PRO A 5 -3.71 11.83 22.30
C PRO A 5 -5.16 11.41 22.53
N LYS A 6 -5.36 10.13 22.85
CA LYS A 6 -6.69 9.62 23.15
C LYS A 6 -7.35 10.37 24.29
N LYS A 7 -8.63 10.65 24.14
CA LYS A 7 -9.48 11.19 25.22
C LYS A 7 -10.18 10.07 26.01
N ASN A 8 -10.45 8.92 25.37
CA ASN A 8 -11.17 7.77 25.92
C ASN A 8 -10.45 6.46 25.55
N ASN A 9 -10.86 5.33 26.12
CA ASN A 9 -10.26 4.01 25.85
C ASN A 9 -10.54 3.45 24.43
N GLU A 10 -11.34 4.11 23.62
CA GLU A 10 -11.64 3.71 22.24
C GLU A 10 -10.76 4.43 21.23
N ASN A 11 -10.31 3.69 20.20
CA ASN A 11 -9.56 4.30 19.08
C ASN A 11 -10.54 4.97 18.11
N ASN A 12 -10.55 6.29 18.06
CA ASN A 12 -11.31 7.02 17.06
C ASN A 12 -10.47 7.18 15.78
N ILE A 13 -10.90 6.51 14.71
CA ILE A 13 -10.31 6.67 13.38
C ILE A 13 -11.33 7.36 12.51
N LEU A 14 -11.02 8.60 12.12
CA LEU A 14 -11.80 9.39 11.18
C LEU A 14 -11.12 9.35 9.81
N PHE A 15 -11.93 9.20 8.76
CA PHE A 15 -11.44 9.17 7.39
C PHE A 15 -12.29 10.05 6.49
N ASP A 16 -11.66 11.06 5.92
CA ASP A 16 -12.26 11.97 4.93
C ASP A 16 -11.60 11.72 3.57
N PHE A 17 -12.41 11.65 2.53
CA PHE A 17 -11.94 11.43 1.17
C PHE A 17 -12.59 12.41 0.20
N GLN A 18 -11.77 13.15 -0.56
CA GLN A 18 -12.24 14.15 -1.54
C GLN A 18 -13.29 15.11 -0.93
N ASP A 19 -12.98 15.67 0.23
CA ASP A 19 -13.84 16.60 1.00
C ASP A 19 -15.13 15.97 1.56
N VAL A 20 -15.39 14.68 1.31
CA VAL A 20 -16.49 13.94 1.93
C VAL A 20 -16.02 13.43 3.30
N LYS A 21 -16.61 13.99 4.35
CA LYS A 21 -16.35 13.57 5.74
C LYS A 21 -16.92 12.18 6.01
N ASN A 22 -16.19 11.40 6.79
CA ASN A 22 -16.58 10.05 7.19
C ASN A 22 -16.97 9.17 5.98
N HIS A 23 -16.22 9.25 4.90
CA HIS A 23 -16.49 8.50 3.67
C HIS A 23 -16.61 6.99 3.95
N PRO A 24 -17.54 6.23 3.31
CA PRO A 24 -17.76 4.80 3.57
C PRO A 24 -16.51 3.92 3.45
N PHE A 25 -15.56 4.29 2.60
CA PHE A 25 -14.25 3.62 2.49
C PHE A 25 -13.44 3.64 3.79
N GLY A 26 -13.79 4.52 4.73
CA GLY A 26 -13.20 4.61 6.07
C GLY A 26 -13.28 3.30 6.85
N ASN A 27 -14.29 2.46 6.61
CA ASN A 27 -14.38 1.14 7.26
C ASN A 27 -13.21 0.22 6.87
N ASN A 28 -12.80 0.23 5.60
CA ASN A 28 -11.64 -0.53 5.13
C ASN A 28 -10.34 0.02 5.74
N ILE A 29 -10.24 1.33 5.89
CA ILE A 29 -9.09 1.97 6.55
C ILE A 29 -9.04 1.60 8.03
N LYS A 30 -10.16 1.59 8.74
CA LYS A 30 -10.25 1.15 10.14
C LYS A 30 -9.78 -0.30 10.31
N LEU A 31 -10.26 -1.20 9.47
CA LEU A 31 -9.83 -2.60 9.45
C LEU A 31 -8.33 -2.74 9.18
N PHE A 32 -7.81 -1.97 8.21
CA PHE A 32 -6.39 -1.94 7.92
C PHE A 32 -5.57 -1.46 9.13
N ILE A 33 -5.91 -0.31 9.72
CA ILE A 33 -5.21 0.22 10.90
C ILE A 33 -5.23 -0.80 12.05
N SER A 34 -6.37 -1.45 12.30
CA SER A 34 -6.48 -2.50 13.33
C SER A 34 -5.60 -3.72 13.03
N SER A 35 -5.40 -4.07 11.77
CA SER A 35 -4.56 -5.21 11.38
C SER A 35 -3.06 -4.95 11.56
N ILE A 36 -2.65 -3.68 11.54
CA ILE A 36 -1.25 -3.24 11.63
C ILE A 36 -0.87 -2.62 12.99
N ASP A 37 -1.77 -2.55 13.94
CA ASP A 37 -1.57 -1.91 15.26
C ASP A 37 -0.38 -2.49 16.01
N LYS A 38 -0.12 -3.79 15.85
CA LYS A 38 1.01 -4.50 16.45
C LYS A 38 2.38 -4.00 15.98
N TYR A 39 2.44 -3.35 14.82
CA TYR A 39 3.67 -2.79 14.26
C TYR A 39 3.94 -1.35 14.69
N PHE A 40 2.96 -0.70 15.34
CA PHE A 40 3.04 0.72 15.70
C PHE A 40 2.52 0.97 17.12
N LYS A 41 3.43 1.11 18.08
CA LYS A 41 3.06 1.33 19.49
C LYS A 41 2.16 2.56 19.70
N PHE A 42 2.37 3.62 18.92
CA PHE A 42 1.64 4.88 19.06
C PHE A 42 0.16 4.77 18.65
N LEU A 43 -0.20 3.84 17.75
CA LEU A 43 -1.59 3.67 17.31
C LEU A 43 -2.55 3.34 18.45
N LYS A 44 -2.05 2.67 19.50
CA LYS A 44 -2.87 2.29 20.67
C LYS A 44 -3.28 3.46 21.54
N ASN A 45 -2.54 4.58 21.46
CA ASN A 45 -2.67 5.70 22.39
C ASN A 45 -3.14 7.00 21.73
N HIS A 46 -3.49 6.95 20.43
CA HIS A 46 -3.85 8.15 19.67
C HIS A 46 -5.13 7.95 18.88
N ASP A 47 -5.93 8.99 18.81
CA ASP A 47 -6.97 9.15 17.80
C ASP A 47 -6.34 9.59 16.49
N ILE A 48 -6.88 9.09 15.38
CA ILE A 48 -6.29 9.29 14.05
C ILE A 48 -7.31 9.94 13.14
N HIS A 49 -6.95 11.04 12.51
CA HIS A 49 -7.73 11.65 11.44
C HIS A 49 -6.94 11.60 10.13
N ILE A 50 -7.47 10.89 9.16
CA ILE A 50 -6.87 10.70 7.83
C ILE A 50 -7.69 11.50 6.84
N LYS A 51 -7.05 12.45 6.16
CA LYS A 51 -7.61 13.16 5.00
C LYS A 51 -6.88 12.68 3.77
N SER A 52 -7.60 12.24 2.76
CA SER A 52 -7.04 11.70 1.52
C SER A 52 -7.76 12.23 0.30
N GLN A 53 -7.01 12.42 -0.78
CA GLN A 53 -7.56 12.78 -2.08
C GLN A 53 -6.75 12.12 -3.19
N ASN A 54 -7.39 11.86 -4.31
CA ASN A 54 -6.74 11.43 -5.54
C ASN A 54 -6.77 12.58 -6.56
N ASN A 55 -5.72 12.69 -7.36
CA ASN A 55 -5.69 13.55 -8.54
C ASN A 55 -6.06 12.79 -9.84
N PHE A 56 -6.63 11.59 -9.68
CA PHE A 56 -7.11 10.72 -10.75
C PHE A 56 -8.41 10.03 -10.33
N PRO A 57 -9.22 9.48 -11.28
CA PRO A 57 -10.50 8.87 -10.97
C PRO A 57 -10.38 7.68 -10.01
N HIS A 58 -11.17 7.68 -8.94
CA HIS A 58 -11.22 6.58 -7.97
C HIS A 58 -11.96 5.38 -8.56
N SER A 59 -11.52 4.16 -8.23
CA SER A 59 -12.15 2.88 -8.64
C SER A 59 -12.22 2.61 -10.15
N SER A 60 -11.53 3.35 -10.98
CA SER A 60 -11.52 3.20 -12.45
C SER A 60 -10.48 2.19 -12.99
N GLY A 61 -9.86 1.41 -12.12
CA GLY A 61 -8.92 0.36 -12.56
C GLY A 61 -7.45 0.75 -12.60
N ILE A 62 -7.12 1.96 -12.21
CA ILE A 62 -5.75 2.51 -12.26
C ILE A 62 -5.02 2.44 -10.93
N ALA A 63 -5.24 1.36 -10.16
CA ALA A 63 -4.52 1.03 -8.94
C ALA A 63 -4.63 2.05 -7.78
N SER A 64 -5.78 2.71 -7.62
CA SER A 64 -6.02 3.67 -6.53
C SER A 64 -5.78 3.09 -5.13
N SER A 65 -6.03 1.78 -4.92
CA SER A 65 -5.75 1.12 -3.64
C SER A 65 -4.25 1.03 -3.34
N ALA A 66 -3.42 0.77 -4.36
CA ALA A 66 -1.97 0.73 -4.18
C ALA A 66 -1.42 2.13 -3.82
N SER A 67 -1.88 3.16 -4.51
CA SER A 67 -1.52 4.55 -4.23
C SER A 67 -1.90 4.96 -2.81
N SER A 68 -3.14 4.70 -2.38
CA SER A 68 -3.59 5.09 -1.03
C SER A 68 -2.85 4.34 0.06
N MET A 69 -2.63 3.02 -0.08
CA MET A 69 -1.96 2.23 0.96
C MET A 69 -0.47 2.55 1.06
N SER A 70 0.21 2.83 -0.05
CA SER A 70 1.61 3.28 -0.01
C SER A 70 1.74 4.66 0.64
N CYS A 71 0.86 5.59 0.33
CA CYS A 71 0.84 6.92 0.94
C CYS A 71 0.56 6.83 2.45
N LEU A 72 -0.48 6.10 2.86
CA LEU A 72 -0.83 5.94 4.28
C LEU A 72 0.29 5.26 5.07
N SER A 73 0.87 4.18 4.54
CA SER A 73 1.97 3.48 5.21
C SER A 73 3.20 4.36 5.35
N SER A 74 3.51 5.18 4.34
CA SER A 74 4.61 6.15 4.44
C SER A 74 4.38 7.15 5.56
N CYS A 75 3.19 7.75 5.64
CA CYS A 75 2.84 8.66 6.73
C CYS A 75 2.99 8.02 8.12
N LEU A 76 2.50 6.79 8.29
CA LEU A 76 2.57 6.09 9.58
C LEU A 76 4.01 5.79 10.00
N VAL A 77 4.84 5.33 9.07
CA VAL A 77 6.25 5.02 9.34
C VAL A 77 7.07 6.29 9.56
N ASP A 78 6.78 7.39 8.84
CA ASP A 78 7.46 8.67 9.06
C ASP A 78 7.17 9.23 10.45
N ILE A 79 5.93 9.12 10.92
CA ILE A 79 5.59 9.52 12.30
C ILE A 79 6.34 8.65 13.33
N GLU A 80 6.44 7.36 13.10
CA GLU A 80 7.25 6.49 13.98
C GLU A 80 8.72 6.92 13.96
N SER A 81 9.28 7.21 12.80
CA SER A 81 10.69 7.61 12.67
C SER A 81 11.03 8.90 13.41
N LEU A 82 10.12 9.87 13.41
CA LEU A 82 10.26 11.12 14.17
C LEU A 82 10.37 10.88 15.69
N ASN A 83 9.71 9.83 16.19
CA ASN A 83 9.69 9.50 17.61
C ASN A 83 10.84 8.57 18.05
N THR A 84 11.44 7.83 17.12
CA THR A 84 12.38 6.75 17.48
C THR A 84 13.83 7.00 17.11
N LYS A 85 14.16 7.97 16.25
CA LYS A 85 15.51 8.49 15.85
C LYS A 85 16.68 7.49 15.73
N SER A 86 16.46 6.17 15.78
CA SER A 86 17.53 5.21 16.07
C SER A 86 17.78 4.16 14.98
N LYS A 87 17.11 4.25 13.82
CA LYS A 87 17.26 3.24 12.77
C LYS A 87 17.68 3.86 11.44
N GLU A 88 18.36 3.06 10.61
CA GLU A 88 18.78 3.46 9.27
C GLU A 88 17.58 3.68 8.34
N ASP A 89 17.73 4.57 7.38
CA ASP A 89 16.71 4.86 6.37
C ASP A 89 16.25 3.61 5.63
N SER A 90 17.15 2.67 5.37
CA SER A 90 16.88 1.39 4.74
C SER A 90 15.83 0.56 5.49
N TYR A 91 15.86 0.59 6.82
CA TYR A 91 14.86 -0.08 7.66
C TYR A 91 13.47 0.54 7.46
N TYR A 92 13.40 1.88 7.49
CA TYR A 92 12.11 2.55 7.34
C TYR A 92 11.52 2.36 5.95
N MET A 93 12.34 2.36 4.90
CA MET A 93 11.89 2.08 3.54
C MET A 93 11.31 0.67 3.39
N LYS A 94 11.99 -0.34 3.93
CA LYS A 94 11.47 -1.72 3.97
C LYS A 94 10.18 -1.82 4.79
N LYS A 95 10.11 -1.14 5.93
CA LYS A 95 8.90 -1.11 6.77
C LYS A 95 7.73 -0.45 6.05
N LYS A 96 7.93 0.69 5.37
CA LYS A 96 6.90 1.34 4.55
C LYS A 96 6.35 0.35 3.50
N SER A 97 7.24 -0.30 2.77
CA SER A 97 6.88 -1.27 1.73
C SER A 97 6.12 -2.48 2.30
N PHE A 98 6.58 -3.01 3.42
CA PHE A 98 5.91 -4.11 4.13
C PHE A 98 4.50 -3.73 4.60
N ILE A 99 4.34 -2.59 5.26
CA ILE A 99 3.04 -2.12 5.74
C ILE A 99 2.09 -1.83 4.57
N ALA A 100 2.57 -1.18 3.50
CA ALA A 100 1.79 -0.93 2.29
C ALA A 100 1.24 -2.23 1.68
N ARG A 101 2.07 -3.27 1.60
CA ARG A 101 1.69 -4.61 1.12
C ARG A 101 0.53 -5.22 1.91
N LEU A 102 0.50 -5.02 3.22
CA LEU A 102 -0.59 -5.55 4.06
C LEU A 102 -1.95 -4.91 3.73
N GLY A 103 -1.94 -3.67 3.26
CA GLY A 103 -3.17 -2.97 2.83
C GLY A 103 -3.56 -3.26 1.38
N SER A 104 -2.56 -3.38 0.51
CA SER A 104 -2.74 -3.74 -0.91
C SER A 104 -1.43 -4.34 -1.42
N GLY A 105 -1.43 -5.60 -1.84
CA GLY A 105 -0.21 -6.33 -2.17
C GLY A 105 0.75 -5.56 -3.08
N SER A 106 0.25 -5.03 -4.20
CA SER A 106 1.05 -4.26 -5.16
C SER A 106 1.56 -2.92 -4.63
N ALA A 107 1.00 -2.39 -3.53
CA ALA A 107 1.42 -1.13 -2.93
C ALA A 107 2.86 -1.19 -2.40
N SER A 108 3.37 -2.40 -2.10
CA SER A 108 4.79 -2.59 -1.74
C SER A 108 5.75 -1.97 -2.74
N ARG A 109 5.42 -1.98 -4.02
CA ARG A 109 6.24 -1.47 -5.12
C ARG A 109 6.16 0.05 -5.32
N SER A 110 5.24 0.72 -4.63
CA SER A 110 4.98 2.16 -4.81
C SER A 110 5.71 3.03 -3.76
N ILE A 111 6.59 2.45 -2.96
CA ILE A 111 7.34 3.15 -1.90
C ILE A 111 8.68 3.69 -2.41
N GLN A 112 9.34 2.93 -3.27
CA GLN A 112 10.63 3.26 -3.83
C GLN A 112 10.51 3.24 -5.37
N GLY A 113 11.47 3.81 -6.04
CA GLY A 113 11.40 3.76 -7.50
C GLY A 113 12.65 4.32 -8.14
N PRO A 114 12.68 4.45 -9.45
CA PRO A 114 11.59 4.18 -10.41
C PRO A 114 11.34 2.70 -10.70
N ILE A 115 12.32 1.80 -10.50
CA ILE A 115 12.17 0.37 -10.80
C ILE A 115 12.32 -0.44 -9.52
N THR A 116 11.34 -1.31 -9.24
CA THR A 116 11.32 -2.09 -8.01
C THR A 116 11.09 -3.56 -8.28
N LEU A 117 11.70 -4.40 -7.46
CA LEU A 117 11.49 -5.84 -7.40
C LEU A 117 10.70 -6.19 -6.13
N TRP A 118 9.60 -6.90 -6.28
CA TRP A 118 8.87 -7.53 -5.18
C TRP A 118 8.76 -9.03 -5.43
N GLY A 119 9.24 -9.80 -4.50
CA GLY A 119 9.36 -11.25 -4.56
C GLY A 119 10.80 -11.69 -4.29
N SER A 120 10.96 -12.89 -3.76
CA SER A 120 12.27 -13.49 -3.54
C SER A 120 12.91 -13.87 -4.87
N SER A 121 14.17 -13.50 -5.06
CA SER A 121 14.98 -13.82 -6.24
C SER A 121 16.40 -14.17 -5.84
N ASN A 122 16.94 -15.21 -6.43
CA ASN A 122 18.35 -15.59 -6.23
C ASN A 122 19.34 -14.60 -6.85
N SER A 123 18.88 -13.81 -7.82
CA SER A 123 19.70 -12.82 -8.52
C SER A 123 19.85 -11.50 -7.77
N TYR A 124 19.00 -11.24 -6.77
CA TYR A 124 18.97 -9.97 -6.05
C TYR A 124 19.05 -10.18 -4.54
N LEU A 125 20.21 -9.88 -3.98
CA LEU A 125 20.40 -9.94 -2.53
C LEU A 125 19.47 -8.95 -1.81
N GLY A 126 18.75 -9.46 -0.80
CA GLY A 126 17.80 -8.68 -0.02
C GLY A 126 16.41 -8.57 -0.64
N SER A 127 16.17 -9.22 -1.80
CA SER A 127 14.82 -9.40 -2.33
C SER A 127 13.95 -10.23 -1.38
N SER A 128 12.64 -9.97 -1.36
CA SER A 128 11.75 -10.59 -0.38
C SER A 128 10.30 -10.60 -0.86
N ASP A 129 9.55 -11.62 -0.44
CA ASP A 129 8.09 -11.64 -0.60
C ASP A 129 7.38 -10.68 0.36
N LEU A 130 8.08 -10.17 1.37
CA LEU A 130 7.50 -9.31 2.40
C LEU A 130 7.50 -7.82 2.04
N TYR A 131 8.47 -7.36 1.25
CA TYR A 131 8.63 -5.96 0.83
C TYR A 131 9.30 -5.89 -0.53
N ALA A 132 9.16 -4.77 -1.21
CA ALA A 132 9.89 -4.48 -2.45
C ALA A 132 11.21 -3.78 -2.16
N ILE A 133 12.18 -3.96 -3.06
CA ILE A 133 13.47 -3.26 -3.07
C ILE A 133 13.61 -2.46 -4.37
N ASN A 134 14.37 -1.37 -4.32
CA ASN A 134 14.75 -0.61 -5.50
C ASN A 134 15.89 -1.33 -6.22
N ILE A 135 15.72 -1.57 -7.52
CA ILE A 135 16.73 -2.20 -8.40
C ILE A 135 17.08 -1.30 -9.60
N SER A 136 16.80 -0.01 -9.50
CA SER A 136 16.96 0.92 -10.63
C SER A 136 18.39 0.97 -11.15
N ASP A 137 19.38 0.87 -10.27
CA ASP A 137 20.80 0.93 -10.64
C ASP A 137 21.28 -0.30 -11.42
N ASP A 138 20.58 -1.44 -11.26
CA ASP A 138 20.89 -2.71 -11.92
C ASP A 138 20.19 -2.87 -13.28
N VAL A 139 19.30 -1.91 -13.64
CA VAL A 139 18.49 -1.99 -14.84
C VAL A 139 18.99 -1.00 -15.89
N ASN A 140 19.05 -1.47 -17.15
CA ASN A 140 19.49 -0.62 -18.26
C ASN A 140 18.64 0.66 -18.35
N LYS A 141 19.32 1.80 -18.59
CA LYS A 141 18.70 3.13 -18.63
C LYS A 141 17.54 3.27 -19.61
N VAL A 142 17.51 2.47 -20.67
CA VAL A 142 16.40 2.47 -21.64
C VAL A 142 15.04 2.15 -20.98
N PHE A 143 15.03 1.42 -19.86
CA PHE A 143 13.82 1.09 -19.14
C PHE A 143 13.38 2.15 -18.12
N HIS A 144 14.19 3.19 -17.88
CA HIS A 144 13.85 4.26 -16.95
C HIS A 144 12.87 5.28 -17.55
N ASP A 145 12.80 5.35 -18.89
CA ASP A 145 11.98 6.32 -19.62
C ASP A 145 10.64 5.73 -20.11
N TYR A 146 10.20 4.61 -19.54
CA TYR A 146 8.91 4.03 -19.88
C TYR A 146 7.77 4.98 -19.53
N GLN A 147 6.93 5.24 -20.57
CA GLN A 147 5.72 6.02 -20.44
C GLN A 147 4.51 5.08 -20.37
N ASN A 148 3.57 5.40 -19.51
CA ASN A 148 2.32 4.66 -19.41
C ASN A 148 1.15 5.62 -19.63
N SER A 149 0.39 5.40 -20.70
CA SER A 149 -0.82 6.15 -21.02
C SER A 149 -2.04 5.30 -20.75
N ILE A 150 -2.96 5.81 -19.94
CA ILE A 150 -4.19 5.11 -19.56
C ILE A 150 -5.36 5.75 -20.30
N LEU A 151 -6.01 4.98 -21.17
CA LEU A 151 -7.25 5.39 -21.84
C LEU A 151 -8.43 5.05 -20.94
N ILE A 152 -9.13 6.07 -20.47
CA ILE A 152 -10.32 5.90 -19.63
C ILE A 152 -11.54 5.94 -20.55
N ILE A 153 -12.13 4.76 -20.84
CA ILE A 153 -13.32 4.63 -21.69
C ILE A 153 -14.57 4.91 -20.86
N ASP A 154 -14.61 4.41 -19.63
CA ASP A 154 -15.69 4.65 -18.67
C ASP A 154 -15.08 5.08 -17.32
N PRO A 155 -15.27 6.33 -16.88
CA PRO A 155 -14.80 6.82 -15.60
C PRO A 155 -15.66 6.34 -14.41
N GLY A 156 -16.71 5.56 -14.67
CA GLY A 156 -17.63 5.06 -13.65
C GLY A 156 -17.00 4.09 -12.66
N VAL A 157 -17.69 3.84 -11.57
CA VAL A 157 -17.26 2.90 -10.53
C VAL A 157 -17.40 1.46 -11.04
N LYS A 158 -16.37 0.67 -10.89
CA LYS A 158 -16.37 -0.76 -11.24
C LYS A 158 -17.50 -1.51 -10.54
N LYS A 159 -18.23 -2.35 -11.29
CA LYS A 159 -19.26 -3.25 -10.74
C LYS A 159 -18.67 -4.31 -9.79
N ILE A 160 -17.45 -4.77 -10.06
CA ILE A 160 -16.76 -5.79 -9.26
C ILE A 160 -15.42 -5.22 -8.80
N SER A 161 -15.17 -5.25 -7.49
CA SER A 161 -13.89 -4.80 -6.94
C SER A 161 -12.74 -5.77 -7.29
N SER A 162 -11.52 -5.25 -7.39
CA SER A 162 -10.33 -6.07 -7.63
C SER A 162 -10.14 -7.15 -6.54
N SER A 163 -10.51 -6.84 -5.29
CA SER A 163 -10.44 -7.81 -4.18
C SER A 163 -11.38 -9.00 -4.39
N ILE A 164 -12.58 -8.80 -4.92
CA ILE A 164 -13.50 -9.88 -5.27
C ILE A 164 -12.92 -10.69 -6.44
N GLY A 165 -12.42 -10.01 -7.48
CA GLY A 165 -11.79 -10.67 -8.63
C GLY A 165 -10.60 -11.57 -8.22
N HIS A 166 -9.75 -11.11 -7.30
CA HIS A 166 -8.64 -11.92 -6.76
C HIS A 166 -9.12 -13.14 -5.96
N LYS A 167 -10.19 -13.02 -5.18
CA LYS A 167 -10.76 -14.17 -4.45
C LYS A 167 -11.28 -15.25 -5.38
N LEU A 168 -11.91 -14.89 -6.48
CA LEU A 168 -12.41 -15.84 -7.49
C LEU A 168 -11.27 -16.68 -8.11
N MET A 169 -10.04 -16.16 -8.13
CA MET A 169 -8.89 -16.91 -8.63
C MET A 169 -8.55 -18.13 -7.74
N ASN A 170 -8.79 -18.07 -6.44
CA ASN A 170 -8.49 -19.17 -5.52
C ASN A 170 -9.32 -20.43 -5.81
N GLU A 171 -10.51 -20.26 -6.35
CA GLU A 171 -11.43 -21.34 -6.70
C GLU A 171 -11.33 -21.74 -8.18
N ASN A 172 -10.46 -21.07 -8.94
CA ASN A 172 -10.29 -21.36 -10.36
C ASN A 172 -9.47 -22.66 -10.55
N PRO A 173 -9.94 -23.64 -11.36
CA PRO A 173 -9.25 -24.92 -11.56
C PRO A 173 -7.83 -24.77 -12.15
N PHE A 174 -7.54 -23.67 -12.82
CA PHE A 174 -6.20 -23.38 -13.38
C PHE A 174 -5.29 -22.56 -12.46
N SER A 175 -5.70 -22.25 -11.24
CA SER A 175 -4.95 -21.38 -10.33
C SER A 175 -3.57 -21.95 -10.01
N ASN A 176 -3.48 -23.23 -9.67
CA ASN A 176 -2.22 -23.89 -9.31
C ASN A 176 -1.23 -23.89 -10.49
N THR A 177 -1.68 -24.32 -11.67
CA THR A 177 -0.85 -24.30 -12.89
C THR A 177 -0.32 -22.91 -13.20
N ARG A 178 -1.16 -21.88 -13.05
CA ARG A 178 -0.76 -20.49 -13.25
C ARG A 178 0.31 -20.04 -12.25
N PHE A 179 0.16 -20.42 -10.98
CA PHE A 179 1.15 -20.06 -9.95
C PHE A 179 2.48 -20.79 -10.17
N ASP A 180 2.44 -22.05 -10.58
CA ASP A 180 3.64 -22.83 -10.88
C ASP A 180 4.38 -22.26 -12.09
N LEU A 181 3.66 -21.92 -13.17
CA LEU A 181 4.26 -21.26 -14.34
C LEU A 181 4.83 -19.86 -14.05
N ALA A 182 4.28 -19.16 -13.08
CA ALA A 182 4.79 -17.83 -12.68
C ALA A 182 6.04 -17.89 -11.79
N ARG A 183 6.35 -19.04 -11.19
CA ARG A 183 7.52 -19.26 -10.32
C ARG A 183 8.74 -19.83 -11.06
N ASN A 184 8.53 -20.48 -12.21
CA ASN A 184 9.56 -21.03 -13.10
C ASN A 184 9.96 -20.03 -14.18
#